data_a3de8b3b07e81db097f31c2d65dbc103
#
_entry.id   a3de8b3b07e81db097f31c2d65dbc103
#
_cell.length_a   1.000
_cell.length_b   1.000
_cell.length_c   1.000
_cell.angle_alpha   90.00
_cell.angle_beta   90.00
_cell.angle_gamma   90.00
#
_symmetry.space_group_name_H-M   'P 1'
#
loop_
_entity.id
_entity.type
_entity.pdbx_description
1 polymer ?
#
loop_
_entity_poly.entity_id
_entity_poly.type
_entity_poly.pdbx_seq_one_letter_code
_entity_poly.pdbx_strand_id
1 'polypeptide(L)'
;MNKLLGLSLVATTLIAASLIADKTFADQTVQGSSATVAVNGTLGADNTNPDSKIPEGDDNWINVTVPTSTIFYNTPKDATVKSPTYNIVNNSGRPVDVSVTAFTADSANVAPNDFSLTLQTVGTASNIATTAMTKLVDAGAVTTSLNVKLITLANKEGKMTSTGVATTGNNASTFTYGGSSDTKTMTQLKYNLGLTFKSVAW
;
A
#
# COMPACT_ATOMS: atom_id res chain seq x y z
N MET A 1 -64.15 -3.25 11.56
CA MET A 1 -63.05 -2.27 11.66
C MET A 1 -61.76 -3.05 11.91
N ASN A 2 -61.03 -3.44 10.85
CA ASN A 2 -59.78 -4.21 10.96
C ASN A 2 -58.63 -3.23 10.71
N LYS A 3 -57.83 -3.01 11.74
CA LYS A 3 -56.57 -2.26 11.63
C LYS A 3 -55.51 -3.24 11.16
N LEU A 4 -55.05 -3.10 9.93
CA LEU A 4 -53.78 -3.73 9.47
C LEU A 4 -52.63 -2.99 10.11
N LEU A 5 -51.83 -3.71 10.91
CA LEU A 5 -50.51 -3.28 11.31
C LEU A 5 -49.54 -3.58 10.13
N GLY A 6 -49.06 -2.51 9.50
CA GLY A 6 -47.99 -2.63 8.52
C GLY A 6 -46.64 -2.93 9.21
N LEU A 7 -46.15 -4.13 9.03
CA LEU A 7 -44.79 -4.52 9.46
C LEU A 7 -43.80 -3.98 8.42
N SER A 8 -43.09 -2.91 8.78
CA SER A 8 -41.99 -2.37 7.96
C SER A 8 -40.77 -3.25 8.10
N LEU A 9 -40.48 -4.04 7.07
CA LEU A 9 -39.26 -4.83 6.96
C LEU A 9 -38.12 -3.89 6.58
N VAL A 10 -37.26 -3.55 7.55
CA VAL A 10 -36.01 -2.85 7.29
C VAL A 10 -35.02 -3.85 6.71
N ALA A 11 -34.87 -3.86 5.41
CA ALA A 11 -33.80 -4.62 4.75
C ALA A 11 -32.46 -3.90 4.96
N THR A 12 -31.68 -4.38 5.90
CA THR A 12 -30.26 -3.99 6.06
C THR A 12 -29.46 -4.71 4.98
N THR A 13 -29.19 -4.05 3.88
CA THR A 13 -28.21 -4.53 2.91
C THR A 13 -26.81 -4.31 3.48
N LEU A 14 -26.21 -5.40 3.98
CA LEU A 14 -24.80 -5.42 4.29
C LEU A 14 -24.03 -5.47 2.97
N ILE A 15 -23.52 -4.34 2.54
CA ILE A 15 -22.53 -4.31 1.44
C ILE A 15 -21.21 -4.69 2.07
N ALA A 16 -20.75 -5.91 1.82
CA ALA A 16 -19.38 -6.33 2.11
C ALA A 16 -18.46 -5.54 1.16
N ALA A 17 -17.91 -4.42 1.63
CA ALA A 17 -16.85 -3.72 0.94
C ALA A 17 -15.58 -4.59 1.06
N SER A 18 -15.12 -5.10 -0.06
CA SER A 18 -13.81 -5.74 -0.20
C SER A 18 -12.72 -4.75 0.22
N LEU A 19 -11.86 -5.21 1.13
CA LEU A 19 -10.74 -4.47 1.70
C LEU A 19 -9.74 -4.04 0.60
N ILE A 20 -9.93 -2.86 0.08
CA ILE A 20 -8.85 -2.03 -0.44
C ILE A 20 -8.76 -0.88 0.56
N ALA A 21 -7.65 -0.80 1.27
CA ALA A 21 -7.48 0.17 2.35
C ALA A 21 -7.14 1.56 1.79
N ASP A 22 -8.09 2.15 1.08
CA ASP A 22 -8.25 3.60 1.09
C ASP A 22 -9.25 3.87 2.21
N LYS A 23 -8.84 4.64 3.22
CA LYS A 23 -9.77 5.16 4.22
C LYS A 23 -10.68 6.20 3.55
N THR A 24 -11.49 5.77 2.62
CA THR A 24 -12.66 6.51 2.19
C THR A 24 -13.69 6.34 3.28
N PHE A 25 -13.96 7.41 4.01
CA PHE A 25 -15.13 7.44 4.89
C PHE A 25 -16.34 7.27 3.98
N ALA A 26 -17.02 6.12 4.10
CA ALA A 26 -18.23 5.87 3.35
C ALA A 26 -19.34 6.72 3.96
N ASP A 27 -19.93 7.62 3.18
CA ASP A 27 -21.10 8.39 3.58
C ASP A 27 -22.33 7.48 3.66
N GLN A 28 -23.10 7.58 4.76
CA GLN A 28 -24.35 6.89 4.94
C GLN A 28 -25.50 7.82 4.62
N THR A 29 -26.37 7.44 3.66
CA THR A 29 -27.63 8.16 3.40
C THR A 29 -28.70 7.67 4.35
N VAL A 30 -29.25 8.56 5.17
CA VAL A 30 -30.30 8.25 6.16
C VAL A 30 -31.65 8.76 5.65
N GLN A 31 -32.63 7.85 5.54
CA GLN A 31 -34.03 8.17 5.20
C GLN A 31 -34.96 8.03 6.42
N GLY A 32 -34.42 8.14 7.62
CA GLY A 32 -35.14 8.00 8.88
C GLY A 32 -34.83 9.13 9.86
N SER A 33 -35.42 9.09 11.05
CA SER A 33 -35.26 10.11 12.09
C SER A 33 -33.99 9.95 12.93
N SER A 34 -33.20 8.90 12.72
CA SER A 34 -31.96 8.64 13.47
C SER A 34 -30.96 7.86 12.65
N ALA A 35 -29.68 8.09 12.92
CA ALA A 35 -28.56 7.32 12.41
C ALA A 35 -27.58 7.04 13.54
N THR A 36 -26.87 5.90 13.44
CA THR A 36 -25.76 5.57 14.35
C THR A 36 -24.48 5.61 13.56
N VAL A 37 -23.54 6.41 14.03
CA VAL A 37 -22.19 6.50 13.47
C VAL A 37 -21.23 5.89 14.48
N ALA A 38 -20.46 4.88 14.06
CA ALA A 38 -19.41 4.31 14.89
C ALA A 38 -18.27 5.33 15.01
N VAL A 39 -17.87 5.66 16.22
CA VAL A 39 -16.71 6.50 16.50
C VAL A 39 -15.67 5.64 17.21
N ASN A 40 -14.56 5.38 16.54
CA ASN A 40 -13.44 4.64 17.09
C ASN A 40 -12.28 5.62 17.32
N GLY A 41 -11.67 5.53 18.49
CA GLY A 41 -10.53 6.36 18.86
C GLY A 41 -9.59 5.60 19.78
N THR A 42 -8.29 5.75 19.57
CA THR A 42 -7.25 5.23 20.47
C THR A 42 -6.60 6.40 21.18
N LEU A 43 -6.59 6.36 22.51
CA LEU A 43 -5.97 7.40 23.34
C LEU A 43 -4.67 6.86 23.97
N GLY A 44 -3.64 7.73 24.00
CA GLY A 44 -2.38 7.43 24.67
C GLY A 44 -1.51 6.38 23.98
N ALA A 45 -1.82 5.99 22.75
CA ALA A 45 -0.98 5.09 21.97
C ALA A 45 0.07 5.89 21.20
N ASP A 46 1.34 5.67 21.53
CA ASP A 46 2.49 6.14 20.77
C ASP A 46 3.03 4.99 19.92
N ASN A 47 2.63 4.92 18.66
CA ASN A 47 3.06 3.85 17.76
C ASN A 47 4.55 3.93 17.37
N THR A 48 5.23 4.96 17.79
CA THR A 48 6.69 5.08 17.61
C THR A 48 7.47 4.51 18.78
N ASN A 49 6.83 4.32 19.95
CA ASN A 49 7.49 3.77 21.13
C ASN A 49 7.30 2.25 21.19
N PRO A 50 8.38 1.44 21.17
CA PRO A 50 8.29 -0.02 21.27
C PRO A 50 7.59 -0.54 22.54
N ASP A 51 7.58 0.25 23.62
CA ASP A 51 6.98 -0.12 24.91
C ASP A 51 5.49 0.25 25.04
N SER A 52 4.90 0.82 23.98
CA SER A 52 3.48 1.15 23.93
C SER A 52 2.59 -0.08 24.12
N LYS A 53 1.44 0.12 24.73
CA LYS A 53 0.46 -0.93 25.01
C LYS A 53 -0.48 -1.24 23.85
N ILE A 54 -0.02 -1.03 22.63
CA ILE A 54 -0.73 -1.44 21.42
C ILE A 54 -0.61 -2.97 21.30
N PRO A 55 -1.71 -3.72 21.07
CA PRO A 55 -1.65 -5.17 20.89
C PRO A 55 -0.70 -5.56 19.75
N GLU A 56 -0.01 -6.70 19.90
CA GLU A 56 0.91 -7.19 18.88
C GLU A 56 0.19 -7.53 17.58
N GLY A 57 0.77 -7.09 16.46
CA GLY A 57 0.18 -7.27 15.13
C GLY A 57 -0.98 -6.33 14.79
N ASP A 58 -1.32 -5.39 15.68
CA ASP A 58 -2.37 -4.39 15.44
C ASP A 58 -1.91 -3.35 14.42
N ASP A 59 -2.84 -2.91 13.56
CA ASP A 59 -2.58 -1.88 12.53
C ASP A 59 -2.28 -0.51 13.14
N ASN A 60 -2.66 -0.27 14.39
CA ASN A 60 -2.31 0.95 15.12
C ASN A 60 -0.79 1.12 15.33
N TRP A 61 -0.01 0.06 15.17
CA TRP A 61 1.45 0.16 15.13
C TRP A 61 1.97 0.84 13.87
N ILE A 62 1.23 0.83 12.75
CA ILE A 62 1.74 1.21 11.44
C ILE A 62 1.94 2.73 11.37
N ASN A 63 3.19 3.12 11.14
CA ASN A 63 3.61 4.50 10.90
C ASN A 63 4.72 4.48 9.83
N VAL A 64 4.33 4.60 8.57
CA VAL A 64 5.23 4.45 7.42
C VAL A 64 5.17 5.69 6.54
N THR A 65 6.34 6.19 6.17
CA THR A 65 6.48 7.27 5.20
C THR A 65 6.76 6.68 3.81
N VAL A 66 5.94 7.10 2.84
CA VAL A 66 6.08 6.75 1.41
C VAL A 66 6.00 8.01 0.55
N PRO A 67 6.52 8.00 -0.69
CA PRO A 67 6.37 9.13 -1.60
C PRO A 67 4.89 9.36 -1.97
N THR A 68 4.49 10.62 -2.11
CA THR A 68 3.13 11.00 -2.54
C THR A 68 2.91 10.81 -4.04
N SER A 69 3.97 10.82 -4.82
CA SER A 69 3.95 10.57 -6.26
C SER A 69 5.30 10.04 -6.73
N THR A 70 5.27 9.30 -7.83
CA THR A 70 6.46 8.73 -8.45
C THR A 70 6.39 8.91 -9.96
N ILE A 71 7.55 8.91 -10.62
CA ILE A 71 7.63 9.01 -12.07
C ILE A 71 8.55 7.92 -12.63
N PHE A 72 8.31 7.54 -13.86
CA PHE A 72 9.23 6.79 -14.72
C PHE A 72 9.26 7.43 -16.10
N TYR A 73 10.32 7.19 -16.84
CA TYR A 73 10.48 7.72 -18.20
C TYR A 73 11.45 6.88 -19.01
N ASN A 74 11.34 6.98 -20.31
CA ASN A 74 12.39 6.58 -21.27
C ASN A 74 12.62 7.70 -22.27
N THR A 75 13.49 7.47 -23.25
CA THR A 75 13.74 8.42 -24.33
C THR A 75 13.66 7.71 -25.70
N PRO A 76 13.41 8.43 -26.81
CA PRO A 76 13.39 7.81 -28.14
C PRO A 76 14.70 7.13 -28.57
N LYS A 77 15.80 7.44 -27.87
CA LYS A 77 17.14 6.87 -28.12
C LYS A 77 17.50 5.73 -27.17
N ASP A 78 16.76 5.56 -26.08
CA ASP A 78 17.02 4.54 -25.07
C ASP A 78 15.67 3.96 -24.61
N ALA A 79 15.42 2.73 -25.03
CA ALA A 79 14.19 2.00 -24.69
C ALA A 79 14.07 1.67 -23.20
N THR A 80 15.18 1.75 -22.45
CA THR A 80 15.20 1.41 -21.03
C THR A 80 14.41 2.40 -20.21
N VAL A 81 13.45 1.90 -19.43
CA VAL A 81 12.71 2.69 -18.43
C VAL A 81 13.62 3.03 -17.27
N LYS A 82 13.63 4.29 -16.90
CA LYS A 82 14.39 4.86 -15.77
C LYS A 82 13.43 5.55 -14.82
N SER A 83 13.82 5.65 -13.56
CA SER A 83 13.13 6.44 -12.55
C SER A 83 14.10 7.01 -11.52
N PRO A 84 13.71 8.05 -10.78
CA PRO A 84 14.36 8.40 -9.52
C PRO A 84 14.31 7.22 -8.52
N THR A 85 15.14 7.30 -7.50
CA THR A 85 15.06 6.41 -6.34
C THR A 85 14.10 7.01 -5.30
N TYR A 86 13.18 6.18 -4.82
CA TYR A 86 12.17 6.54 -3.83
C TYR A 86 12.42 5.82 -2.53
N ASN A 87 12.06 6.44 -1.40
CA ASN A 87 12.26 5.88 -0.07
C ASN A 87 10.94 5.38 0.53
N ILE A 88 11.03 4.29 1.28
CA ILE A 88 10.01 3.82 2.22
C ILE A 88 10.68 3.77 3.60
N VAL A 89 10.07 4.40 4.61
CA VAL A 89 10.63 4.48 5.96
C VAL A 89 9.60 4.04 6.97
N ASN A 90 9.95 3.08 7.80
CA ASN A 90 9.16 2.66 8.95
C ASN A 90 9.53 3.51 10.19
N ASN A 91 8.57 4.27 10.69
CA ASN A 91 8.72 5.09 11.91
C ASN A 91 8.09 4.40 13.14
N SER A 92 7.58 3.18 12.96
CA SER A 92 6.86 2.43 13.99
C SER A 92 7.79 1.87 15.06
N GLY A 93 7.23 1.62 16.25
CA GLY A 93 7.87 0.82 17.30
C GLY A 93 7.96 -0.68 16.98
N ARG A 94 7.33 -1.14 15.87
CA ARG A 94 7.36 -2.54 15.40
C ARG A 94 7.90 -2.62 13.98
N PRO A 95 8.48 -3.78 13.59
CA PRO A 95 8.78 -4.04 12.19
C PRO A 95 7.51 -4.05 11.35
N VAL A 96 7.64 -3.71 10.06
CA VAL A 96 6.50 -3.62 9.14
C VAL A 96 6.81 -4.35 7.84
N ASP A 97 5.93 -5.27 7.46
CA ASP A 97 5.91 -5.86 6.13
C ASP A 97 5.31 -4.88 5.13
N VAL A 98 5.99 -4.70 4.01
CA VAL A 98 5.54 -3.87 2.89
C VAL A 98 5.26 -4.78 1.71
N SER A 99 4.05 -4.71 1.16
CA SER A 99 3.64 -5.51 0.00
C SER A 99 3.03 -4.64 -1.09
N VAL A 100 3.22 -5.03 -2.36
CA VAL A 100 2.43 -4.52 -3.49
C VAL A 100 1.19 -5.38 -3.61
N THR A 101 0.03 -4.78 -3.52
CA THR A 101 -1.26 -5.49 -3.63
C THR A 101 -2.10 -5.05 -4.81
N ALA A 102 -1.80 -3.89 -5.39
CA ALA A 102 -2.49 -3.40 -6.58
C ALA A 102 -1.56 -2.56 -7.44
N PHE A 103 -1.79 -2.62 -8.75
CA PHE A 103 -1.27 -1.66 -9.70
C PHE A 103 -2.37 -1.44 -10.75
N THR A 104 -2.91 -0.24 -10.85
CA THR A 104 -4.07 0.04 -11.70
C THR A 104 -3.76 1.16 -12.67
N ALA A 105 -4.22 0.99 -13.91
CA ALA A 105 -4.10 2.00 -14.95
C ALA A 105 -5.26 2.99 -14.87
N ASP A 106 -4.98 4.26 -15.18
CA ASP A 106 -6.03 5.21 -15.51
C ASP A 106 -6.77 4.74 -16.77
N SER A 107 -8.08 4.99 -16.83
CA SER A 107 -8.93 4.56 -17.95
C SER A 107 -8.54 5.18 -19.30
N ALA A 108 -7.85 6.32 -19.27
CA ALA A 108 -7.36 7.00 -20.47
C ALA A 108 -6.01 6.48 -20.97
N ASN A 109 -5.37 5.53 -20.26
CA ASN A 109 -4.09 4.98 -20.69
C ASN A 109 -4.22 4.15 -21.97
N VAL A 110 -3.34 4.44 -22.92
CA VAL A 110 -3.09 3.61 -24.10
C VAL A 110 -1.61 3.21 -24.03
N ALA A 111 -1.32 2.14 -23.32
CA ALA A 111 0.05 1.66 -23.19
C ALA A 111 0.52 0.96 -24.48
N PRO A 112 1.76 1.20 -24.94
CA PRO A 112 2.33 0.45 -26.04
C PRO A 112 2.40 -1.06 -25.75
N ASN A 113 2.17 -1.89 -26.74
CA ASN A 113 2.16 -3.36 -26.59
C ASN A 113 3.54 -3.95 -26.21
N ASP A 114 4.62 -3.20 -26.39
CA ASP A 114 5.97 -3.57 -26.00
C ASP A 114 6.39 -3.02 -24.64
N PHE A 115 5.51 -2.22 -24.00
CA PHE A 115 5.82 -1.60 -22.73
C PHE A 115 5.83 -2.62 -21.59
N SER A 116 6.94 -2.65 -20.86
CA SER A 116 7.09 -3.38 -19.61
C SER A 116 7.49 -2.44 -18.49
N LEU A 117 6.97 -2.70 -17.28
CA LEU A 117 7.30 -1.96 -16.08
C LEU A 117 7.51 -2.92 -14.92
N THR A 118 8.59 -2.75 -14.20
CA THR A 118 8.91 -3.48 -12.97
C THR A 118 9.17 -2.51 -11.83
N LEU A 119 8.83 -2.91 -10.62
CA LEU A 119 9.27 -2.26 -9.38
C LEU A 119 10.45 -3.05 -8.83
N GLN A 120 11.55 -2.38 -8.56
CA GLN A 120 12.77 -2.95 -7.99
C GLN A 120 12.95 -2.39 -6.58
N THR A 121 12.97 -3.28 -5.59
CA THR A 121 13.19 -2.90 -4.19
C THR A 121 14.61 -3.24 -3.80
N VAL A 122 15.27 -2.34 -3.09
CA VAL A 122 16.63 -2.53 -2.61
C VAL A 122 16.63 -2.61 -1.09
N GLY A 123 16.94 -3.78 -0.56
CA GLY A 123 17.19 -3.96 0.87
C GLY A 123 18.63 -3.55 1.21
N THR A 124 18.78 -2.80 2.29
CA THR A 124 20.08 -2.25 2.69
C THR A 124 20.76 -3.02 3.82
N ALA A 125 20.05 -3.96 4.46
CA ALA A 125 20.54 -4.71 5.59
C ALA A 125 20.32 -6.21 5.45
N SER A 126 21.25 -7.01 6.00
CA SER A 126 21.27 -8.47 5.84
C SER A 126 20.09 -9.20 6.48
N ASN A 127 19.40 -8.58 7.43
CA ASN A 127 18.24 -9.14 8.12
C ASN A 127 16.88 -8.71 7.51
N ILE A 128 16.90 -8.02 6.38
CA ILE A 128 15.70 -7.62 5.65
C ILE A 128 15.53 -8.53 4.43
N ALA A 129 14.43 -9.30 4.41
CA ALA A 129 14.07 -10.07 3.24
C ALA A 129 13.49 -9.15 2.16
N THR A 130 13.99 -9.24 0.95
CA THR A 130 13.52 -8.42 -0.18
C THR A 130 13.05 -9.28 -1.33
N THR A 131 12.01 -8.80 -2.04
CA THR A 131 11.71 -9.26 -3.39
C THR A 131 12.39 -8.31 -4.36
N ALA A 132 13.39 -8.81 -5.08
CA ALA A 132 14.27 -7.97 -5.90
C ALA A 132 13.54 -7.24 -7.03
N MET A 133 12.50 -7.87 -7.61
CA MET A 133 11.78 -7.31 -8.75
C MET A 133 10.33 -7.80 -8.79
N THR A 134 9.39 -6.87 -8.98
CA THR A 134 7.97 -7.15 -9.15
C THR A 134 7.50 -6.61 -10.49
N LYS A 135 6.92 -7.47 -11.34
CA LYS A 135 6.37 -7.08 -12.63
C LYS A 135 5.04 -6.36 -12.42
N LEU A 136 4.92 -5.12 -12.88
CA LEU A 136 3.73 -4.29 -12.79
C LEU A 136 2.97 -4.21 -14.12
N VAL A 137 3.70 -4.14 -15.24
CA VAL A 137 3.15 -4.16 -16.60
C VAL A 137 3.94 -5.14 -17.44
N ASP A 138 3.25 -5.91 -18.26
CA ASP A 138 3.82 -6.85 -19.22
C ASP A 138 3.11 -6.70 -20.57
N ALA A 139 3.88 -6.47 -21.64
CA ALA A 139 3.33 -6.27 -22.99
C ALA A 139 2.17 -5.25 -23.02
N GLY A 140 2.31 -4.12 -22.33
CA GLY A 140 1.31 -3.06 -22.21
C GLY A 140 0.13 -3.35 -21.26
N ALA A 141 0.00 -4.58 -20.78
CA ALA A 141 -1.08 -4.98 -19.87
C ALA A 141 -0.64 -4.91 -18.40
N VAL A 142 -1.50 -4.39 -17.55
CA VAL A 142 -1.28 -4.36 -16.10
C VAL A 142 -1.33 -5.78 -15.53
N THR A 143 -0.37 -6.12 -14.67
CA THR A 143 -0.36 -7.38 -13.94
C THR A 143 -1.54 -7.42 -12.95
N THR A 144 -2.42 -8.38 -13.11
CA THR A 144 -3.55 -8.62 -12.21
C THR A 144 -3.14 -9.48 -11.01
N SER A 145 -3.90 -9.40 -9.93
CA SER A 145 -3.71 -10.25 -8.74
C SER A 145 -2.34 -10.12 -8.07
N LEU A 146 -1.85 -8.90 -7.97
CA LEU A 146 -0.63 -8.61 -7.22
C LEU A 146 -0.86 -8.87 -5.72
N ASN A 147 0.04 -9.62 -5.12
CA ASN A 147 0.18 -9.79 -3.67
C ASN A 147 1.63 -10.20 -3.39
N VAL A 148 2.54 -9.28 -3.54
CA VAL A 148 3.97 -9.54 -3.47
C VAL A 148 4.56 -8.78 -2.30
N LYS A 149 5.05 -9.50 -1.30
CA LYS A 149 5.85 -8.90 -0.23
C LYS A 149 7.17 -8.40 -0.81
N LEU A 150 7.38 -7.09 -0.70
CA LEU A 150 8.60 -6.45 -1.17
C LEU A 150 9.72 -6.59 -0.15
N ILE A 151 9.43 -6.26 1.10
CA ILE A 151 10.44 -6.13 2.15
C ILE A 151 9.77 -6.17 3.54
N THR A 152 10.52 -6.56 4.56
CA THR A 152 10.23 -6.27 5.96
C THR A 152 11.18 -5.18 6.43
N LEU A 153 10.65 -4.05 6.85
CA LEU A 153 11.40 -2.97 7.46
C LEU A 153 11.50 -3.20 8.96
N ALA A 154 12.68 -3.01 9.54
CA ALA A 154 12.84 -2.99 10.98
C ALA A 154 12.02 -1.85 11.62
N ASN A 155 11.86 -1.87 12.93
CA ASN A 155 11.27 -0.74 13.66
C ASN A 155 12.16 0.52 13.54
N LYS A 156 11.70 1.66 14.03
CA LYS A 156 12.45 2.93 13.96
C LYS A 156 13.85 2.88 14.60
N GLU A 157 14.07 1.93 15.51
CA GLU A 157 15.36 1.72 16.17
C GLU A 157 16.27 0.75 15.39
N GLY A 158 15.81 0.23 14.25
CA GLY A 158 16.55 -0.75 13.44
C GLY A 158 16.45 -2.19 13.96
N LYS A 159 15.48 -2.50 14.82
CA LYS A 159 15.27 -3.84 15.37
C LYS A 159 14.23 -4.63 14.58
N MET A 160 14.47 -5.93 14.42
CA MET A 160 13.54 -6.88 13.80
C MET A 160 12.83 -7.76 14.84
N THR A 161 13.32 -7.81 16.06
CA THR A 161 12.81 -8.58 17.21
C THR A 161 12.99 -7.79 18.50
N SER A 162 12.24 -8.13 19.55
CA SER A 162 12.29 -7.46 20.85
C SER A 162 13.69 -7.47 21.49
N THR A 163 14.47 -8.53 21.26
CA THR A 163 15.85 -8.71 21.77
C THR A 163 16.92 -8.41 20.72
N GLY A 164 16.51 -7.99 19.53
CA GLY A 164 17.42 -7.73 18.41
C GLY A 164 18.30 -6.51 18.66
N VAL A 165 19.52 -6.55 18.13
CA VAL A 165 20.42 -5.39 18.11
C VAL A 165 19.94 -4.42 17.02
N ALA A 166 19.91 -3.12 17.33
CA ALA A 166 19.59 -2.10 16.34
C ALA A 166 20.67 -2.09 15.23
N THR A 167 20.22 -2.01 13.98
CA THR A 167 21.09 -1.94 12.80
C THR A 167 20.70 -0.72 11.98
N THR A 168 21.65 0.18 11.76
CA THR A 168 21.41 1.43 11.01
C THR A 168 20.89 1.13 9.61
N GLY A 169 19.79 1.77 9.22
CA GLY A 169 19.19 1.66 7.91
C GLY A 169 18.19 0.52 7.73
N ASN A 170 18.03 -0.38 8.69
CA ASN A 170 17.07 -1.48 8.60
C ASN A 170 15.60 -1.01 8.57
N ASN A 171 15.29 0.16 9.10
CA ASN A 171 13.95 0.76 9.09
C ASN A 171 13.62 1.49 7.78
N ALA A 172 14.53 1.54 6.83
CA ALA A 172 14.33 2.19 5.54
C ALA A 172 14.76 1.29 4.38
N SER A 173 14.11 1.48 3.24
CA SER A 173 14.46 0.84 1.98
C SER A 173 14.19 1.80 0.82
N THR A 174 14.76 1.50 -0.32
CA THR A 174 14.53 2.25 -1.55
C THR A 174 13.88 1.38 -2.61
N PHE A 175 13.15 2.00 -3.52
CA PHE A 175 12.68 1.35 -4.74
C PHE A 175 12.85 2.26 -5.96
N THR A 176 12.92 1.64 -7.13
CA THR A 176 12.97 2.27 -8.44
C THR A 176 12.03 1.55 -9.39
N TYR A 177 11.69 2.18 -10.51
CA TYR A 177 11.08 1.49 -11.62
C TYR A 177 12.13 1.17 -12.67
N GLY A 178 11.96 0.01 -13.33
CA GLY A 178 12.71 -0.44 -14.49
C GLY A 178 11.77 -0.99 -15.56
N GLY A 179 12.30 -1.47 -16.64
CA GLY A 179 11.53 -2.02 -17.76
C GLY A 179 11.99 -1.47 -19.11
N SER A 180 11.12 -1.54 -20.10
CA SER A 180 11.44 -1.08 -21.46
C SER A 180 10.20 -0.68 -22.25
N SER A 181 10.39 0.19 -23.26
CA SER A 181 9.46 0.42 -24.34
C SER A 181 10.20 1.03 -25.54
N ASP A 182 9.95 0.52 -26.73
CA ASP A 182 10.55 1.04 -27.97
C ASP A 182 9.79 2.21 -28.58
N THR A 183 8.74 2.71 -27.88
CA THR A 183 7.94 3.83 -28.41
C THR A 183 8.79 5.06 -28.70
N LYS A 184 8.59 5.65 -29.87
CA LYS A 184 9.26 6.89 -30.29
C LYS A 184 8.33 8.12 -30.19
N THR A 185 7.06 7.88 -29.95
CA THR A 185 6.04 8.91 -29.79
C THR A 185 5.84 9.19 -28.30
N MET A 186 5.77 10.47 -27.93
CA MET A 186 5.50 10.85 -26.56
C MET A 186 4.12 10.32 -26.12
N THR A 187 4.13 9.46 -25.12
CA THR A 187 2.94 8.85 -24.54
C THR A 187 2.95 9.11 -23.03
N GLN A 188 1.88 9.68 -22.51
CA GLN A 188 1.71 9.88 -21.07
C GLN A 188 0.87 8.74 -20.50
N LEU A 189 1.39 8.08 -19.49
CA LEU A 189 0.73 6.99 -18.79
C LEU A 189 0.57 7.35 -17.30
N LYS A 190 -0.58 7.03 -16.74
CA LYS A 190 -0.91 7.27 -15.33
C LYS A 190 -1.32 5.96 -14.68
N TYR A 191 -0.72 5.68 -13.54
CA TYR A 191 -0.99 4.46 -12.76
C TYR A 191 -1.11 4.81 -11.27
N ASN A 192 -1.79 3.95 -10.54
CA ASN A 192 -1.82 3.96 -9.09
C ASN A 192 -1.14 2.69 -8.58
N LEU A 193 -0.17 2.86 -7.68
CA LEU A 193 0.51 1.77 -6.98
C LEU A 193 -0.13 1.58 -5.61
N GLY A 194 -0.74 0.43 -5.39
CA GLY A 194 -1.29 0.03 -4.09
C GLY A 194 -0.24 -0.69 -3.25
N LEU A 195 0.12 -0.08 -2.13
CA LEU A 195 0.97 -0.68 -1.11
C LEU A 195 0.13 -1.03 0.11
N THR A 196 0.39 -2.18 0.71
CA THR A 196 -0.16 -2.56 2.01
C THR A 196 0.96 -2.76 3.01
N PHE A 197 0.63 -2.42 4.25
CA PHE A 197 1.53 -2.50 5.38
C PHE A 197 0.93 -3.42 6.42
N LYS A 198 1.75 -4.27 7.03
CA LYS A 198 1.34 -5.15 8.12
C LYS A 198 2.35 -5.08 9.24
N SER A 199 1.89 -4.81 10.45
CA SER A 199 2.72 -4.87 11.64
C SER A 199 3.20 -6.30 11.90
N VAL A 200 4.48 -6.45 12.18
CA VAL A 200 5.09 -7.74 12.55
C VAL A 200 5.24 -7.78 14.07
N ALA A 201 4.59 -8.76 14.69
CA ALA A 201 4.71 -9.02 16.13
C ALA A 201 6.11 -9.50 16.50
N TRP A 202 6.54 -9.24 17.74
CA TRP A 202 7.79 -9.75 18.29
C TRP A 202 7.67 -10.23 19.74
#